data_8c082d04ce6538a2cc2b6af2a887da60
#
_entry.id   8c082d04ce6538a2cc2b6af2a887da60
#
_cell.length_a   1.000
_cell.length_b   1.000
_cell.length_c   1.000
_cell.angle_alpha   90.00
_cell.angle_beta   90.00
_cell.angle_gamma   90.00
#
_symmetry.space_group_name_H-M   'P 1'
#
loop_
_entity.id
_entity.type
_entity.pdbx_description
1 polymer ?
#
loop_
_entity_poly.entity_id
_entity_poly.type
_entity_poly.pdbx_seq_one_letter_code
_entity_poly.pdbx_strand_id
1 'polypeptide(L)'
;MKKEYIVYKLSECAKQACRIDNELFTKYNVKRGLRNEDGTGVLVGLTKIGNVVGYERTDQGLKAIPGKLFYRGYDLDDIAHALLREKRFGFEEVAYLLLSGELPDSEQLASFKELINDNMPLDKKTTMNIIDLEGQNIMNILARSVLEMYTFDPNPDDISRDNLMRQSIELISKFPTIIAYAYSIYRHSIHGRSLHIRHPHENLSLAENFLYMIKKEYTPLEARMLDLLLVLQAEHGGGNNSTFTVRVTSSTRTDTYSSIAAGIGSLKGPLHGGANIQVVKMFHHLKEVISDWTNVDEIDTYLTRMLNKEAYDGSGLIYGIGHAVYTISDPRSVLLKELAGELVAEKGCEKEFAFLELVEQRAIECFKRVKGTKKQVCSNVDFYSGFIYEMMGLPPEIYTPLFAMARIVGWTAHRIEELNFEGRRIIRPAYKNVLEEVVYHPLEER
;
A
#
# COMPACT_ATOMS: atom_id res chain seq x y z
N MET A 1 0.36 43.99 -12.68
CA MET A 1 1.05 42.71 -12.99
C MET A 1 0.00 41.61 -13.02
N LYS A 2 -0.05 40.80 -14.09
CA LYS A 2 -1.00 39.69 -14.17
C LYS A 2 -0.71 38.68 -13.06
N LYS A 3 -1.72 38.16 -12.38
CA LYS A 3 -1.58 37.18 -11.26
C LYS A 3 -0.68 36.00 -11.66
N GLU A 4 -0.79 35.50 -12.87
CA GLU A 4 0.04 34.42 -13.43
C GLU A 4 1.54 34.74 -13.43
N TYR A 5 1.91 35.98 -13.72
CA TYR A 5 3.32 36.42 -13.69
C TYR A 5 3.92 36.38 -12.28
N ILE A 6 3.13 36.76 -11.27
CA ILE A 6 3.58 36.69 -9.87
C ILE A 6 3.78 35.22 -9.45
N VAL A 7 2.85 34.31 -9.81
CA VAL A 7 2.98 32.87 -9.53
C VAL A 7 4.23 32.32 -10.19
N TYR A 8 4.46 32.64 -11.47
CA TYR A 8 5.66 32.22 -12.19
C TYR A 8 6.94 32.72 -11.51
N LYS A 9 7.00 34.01 -11.17
CA LYS A 9 8.17 34.59 -10.51
C LYS A 9 8.44 33.95 -9.14
N LEU A 10 7.41 33.71 -8.32
CA LEU A 10 7.54 33.02 -7.04
C LEU A 10 8.02 31.60 -7.22
N SER A 11 7.55 30.89 -8.26
CA SER A 11 8.00 29.53 -8.59
C SER A 11 9.49 29.48 -8.94
N GLU A 12 9.99 30.42 -9.75
CA GLU A 12 11.41 30.50 -10.08
C GLU A 12 12.28 30.85 -8.86
N CYS A 13 11.82 31.78 -8.03
CA CYS A 13 12.51 32.08 -6.77
C CYS A 13 12.56 30.85 -5.84
N ALA A 14 11.43 30.15 -5.69
CA ALA A 14 11.34 28.95 -4.86
C ALA A 14 12.29 27.84 -5.35
N LYS A 15 12.45 27.67 -6.68
CA LYS A 15 13.37 26.70 -7.30
C LYS A 15 14.81 26.92 -6.86
N GLN A 16 15.25 28.18 -6.76
CA GLN A 16 16.57 28.53 -6.25
C GLN A 16 16.65 28.38 -4.73
N ALA A 17 15.66 28.91 -4.00
CA ALA A 17 15.62 28.88 -2.54
C ALA A 17 15.58 27.47 -1.95
N CYS A 18 14.94 26.52 -2.64
CA CYS A 18 14.81 25.12 -2.19
C CYS A 18 16.00 24.24 -2.58
N ARG A 19 17.01 24.79 -3.27
CA ARG A 19 18.19 24.03 -3.68
C ARG A 19 19.11 23.78 -2.49
N ILE A 20 19.27 22.51 -2.13
CA ILE A 20 20.22 22.06 -1.10
C ILE A 20 21.33 21.26 -1.80
N ASP A 21 22.58 21.63 -1.53
CA ASP A 21 23.73 20.93 -2.08
C ASP A 21 23.79 19.49 -1.50
N ASN A 22 24.02 18.52 -2.39
CA ASN A 22 24.12 17.12 -2.01
C ASN A 22 25.28 16.83 -1.03
N GLU A 23 26.37 17.60 -1.09
CA GLU A 23 27.52 17.46 -0.20
C GLU A 23 27.14 17.73 1.28
N LEU A 24 26.15 18.60 1.52
CA LEU A 24 25.68 18.91 2.88
C LEU A 24 25.06 17.70 3.58
N PHE A 25 24.41 16.79 2.83
CA PHE A 25 23.87 15.56 3.40
C PHE A 25 24.98 14.66 3.96
N THR A 26 26.09 14.55 3.26
CA THR A 26 27.27 13.81 3.72
C THR A 26 27.96 14.56 4.86
N LYS A 27 28.19 15.87 4.72
CA LYS A 27 28.83 16.73 5.72
C LYS A 27 28.14 16.64 7.10
N TYR A 28 26.80 16.62 7.11
CA TYR A 28 26.01 16.56 8.36
C TYR A 28 25.52 15.14 8.69
N ASN A 29 25.99 14.11 8.00
CA ASN A 29 25.57 12.72 8.21
C ASN A 29 24.06 12.53 8.20
N VAL A 30 23.35 13.22 7.29
CA VAL A 30 21.89 13.15 7.19
C VAL A 30 21.44 11.81 6.62
N LYS A 31 20.55 11.12 7.32
CA LYS A 31 20.01 9.82 6.91
C LYS A 31 18.82 10.05 5.97
N ARG A 32 19.10 10.25 4.66
CA ARG A 32 18.08 10.50 3.62
C ARG A 32 17.07 9.34 3.59
N GLY A 33 15.78 9.69 3.63
CA GLY A 33 14.72 8.69 3.68
C GLY A 33 14.79 7.75 4.88
N LEU A 34 15.42 8.18 5.99
CA LEU A 34 15.67 7.39 7.20
C LEU A 34 16.43 6.09 6.88
N ARG A 35 17.46 6.18 6.01
CA ARG A 35 18.35 5.07 5.64
C ARG A 35 19.78 5.33 6.08
N ASN A 36 20.41 4.29 6.62
CA ASN A 36 21.83 4.23 6.89
C ASN A 36 22.62 4.01 5.59
N GLU A 37 23.91 4.23 5.61
CA GLU A 37 24.81 4.05 4.45
C GLU A 37 24.84 2.60 3.94
N ASP A 38 24.68 1.63 4.84
CA ASP A 38 24.58 0.20 4.52
C ASP A 38 23.20 -0.19 3.91
N GLY A 39 22.28 0.77 3.80
CA GLY A 39 20.94 0.57 3.26
C GLY A 39 19.91 0.09 4.28
N THR A 40 20.28 -0.12 5.53
CA THR A 40 19.32 -0.45 6.60
C THR A 40 18.47 0.76 6.99
N GLY A 41 17.28 0.50 7.54
CA GLY A 41 16.45 1.57 8.11
C GLY A 41 17.03 2.11 9.41
N VAL A 42 16.86 3.41 9.64
CA VAL A 42 17.11 4.01 10.95
C VAL A 42 16.08 3.46 11.95
N LEU A 43 16.55 2.93 13.07
CA LEU A 43 15.64 2.43 14.11
C LEU A 43 15.02 3.60 14.87
N VAL A 44 13.70 3.80 14.69
CA VAL A 44 12.96 4.93 15.27
C VAL A 44 11.86 4.53 16.24
N GLY A 45 11.57 3.22 16.37
CA GLY A 45 10.53 2.73 17.27
C GLY A 45 10.55 1.22 17.45
N LEU A 46 9.70 0.75 18.33
CA LEU A 46 9.47 -0.67 18.62
C LEU A 46 8.03 -1.04 18.27
N THR A 47 7.80 -2.27 17.85
CA THR A 47 6.48 -2.81 17.56
C THR A 47 6.39 -4.30 17.85
N LYS A 48 5.20 -4.76 18.25
CA LYS A 48 4.84 -6.17 18.38
C LYS A 48 3.88 -6.64 17.28
N ILE A 49 3.59 -5.79 16.27
CA ILE A 49 2.53 -6.06 15.28
C ILE A 49 3.09 -6.82 14.09
N GLY A 50 4.09 -6.26 13.42
CA GLY A 50 4.66 -6.86 12.23
C GLY A 50 6.19 -6.86 12.27
N ASN A 51 6.80 -7.92 11.74
CA ASN A 51 8.24 -8.03 11.59
C ASN A 51 8.62 -8.36 10.15
N VAL A 52 9.42 -7.48 9.54
CA VAL A 52 9.83 -7.55 8.14
C VAL A 52 11.33 -7.90 8.12
N VAL A 53 11.67 -9.11 7.70
CA VAL A 53 13.02 -9.64 7.78
C VAL A 53 13.54 -9.97 6.38
N GLY A 54 14.66 -9.37 5.98
CA GLY A 54 15.31 -9.61 4.66
C GLY A 54 16.83 -9.81 4.79
N TYR A 55 17.36 -9.72 6.01
CA TYR A 55 18.75 -9.93 6.30
C TYR A 55 18.94 -10.39 7.75
N GLU A 56 20.05 -11.08 8.00
CA GLU A 56 20.53 -11.43 9.33
C GLU A 56 21.84 -10.69 9.62
N ARG A 57 22.07 -10.37 10.88
CA ARG A 57 23.33 -9.76 11.33
C ARG A 57 24.28 -10.86 11.76
N THR A 58 25.46 -10.93 11.13
CA THR A 58 26.54 -11.86 11.42
C THR A 58 27.78 -11.11 11.89
N ASP A 59 28.79 -11.81 12.37
CA ASP A 59 30.09 -11.21 12.74
C ASP A 59 30.80 -10.55 11.53
N GLN A 60 30.46 -10.94 10.32
CA GLN A 60 30.99 -10.41 9.07
C GLN A 60 30.13 -9.25 8.49
N GLY A 61 29.07 -8.83 9.19
CA GLY A 61 28.14 -7.78 8.77
C GLY A 61 26.76 -8.31 8.44
N LEU A 62 26.06 -7.60 7.55
CA LEU A 62 24.71 -7.95 7.12
C LEU A 62 24.76 -9.00 6.00
N LYS A 63 24.08 -10.11 6.22
CA LYS A 63 23.88 -11.17 5.23
C LYS A 63 22.43 -11.15 4.76
N ALA A 64 22.19 -11.01 3.47
CA ALA A 64 20.86 -11.13 2.88
C ALA A 64 20.34 -12.57 3.06
N ILE A 65 19.06 -12.69 3.41
CA ILE A 65 18.34 -13.96 3.52
C ILE A 65 17.03 -13.88 2.73
N PRO A 66 16.38 -15.00 2.39
CA PRO A 66 15.02 -15.00 1.87
C PRO A 66 14.11 -14.17 2.78
N GLY A 67 13.27 -13.34 2.17
CA GLY A 67 12.39 -12.46 2.94
C GLY A 67 11.40 -13.24 3.79
N LYS A 68 11.12 -12.72 4.98
CA LYS A 68 10.07 -13.22 5.86
C LYS A 68 9.23 -12.07 6.38
N LEU A 69 7.96 -12.34 6.57
CA LEU A 69 7.00 -11.40 7.14
C LEU A 69 6.22 -12.10 8.24
N PHE A 70 6.20 -11.51 9.42
CA PHE A 70 5.49 -12.06 10.56
C PHE A 70 4.38 -11.10 11.00
N TYR A 71 3.20 -11.64 11.28
CA TYR A 71 2.08 -10.95 11.90
C TYR A 71 1.95 -11.42 13.34
N ARG A 72 2.20 -10.55 14.31
CA ARG A 72 2.16 -10.89 15.74
C ARG A 72 3.03 -12.12 16.10
N GLY A 73 4.10 -12.37 15.35
CA GLY A 73 5.00 -13.50 15.55
C GLY A 73 4.69 -14.74 14.70
N TYR A 74 3.53 -14.81 14.04
CA TYR A 74 3.19 -15.89 13.12
C TYR A 74 3.78 -15.60 11.72
N ASP A 75 4.43 -16.60 11.11
CA ASP A 75 4.96 -16.47 9.75
C ASP A 75 3.79 -16.37 8.76
N LEU A 76 3.83 -15.36 7.88
CA LEU A 76 2.80 -15.15 6.87
C LEU A 76 2.68 -16.32 5.90
N ASP A 77 3.80 -16.97 5.62
CA ASP A 77 3.85 -18.16 4.75
C ASP A 77 3.02 -19.30 5.33
N ASP A 78 3.17 -19.57 6.63
CA ASP A 78 2.39 -20.58 7.35
C ASP A 78 0.89 -20.23 7.35
N ILE A 79 0.54 -18.97 7.58
CA ILE A 79 -0.86 -18.50 7.54
C ILE A 79 -1.46 -18.73 6.15
N ALA A 80 -0.79 -18.26 5.10
CA ALA A 80 -1.29 -18.36 3.73
C ALA A 80 -1.50 -19.80 3.28
N HIS A 81 -0.52 -20.67 3.54
CA HIS A 81 -0.62 -22.10 3.19
C HIS A 81 -1.70 -22.84 4.01
N ALA A 82 -1.92 -22.47 5.28
CA ALA A 82 -3.01 -23.04 6.06
C ALA A 82 -4.39 -22.67 5.49
N LEU A 83 -4.59 -21.39 5.16
CA LEU A 83 -5.85 -20.89 4.57
C LEU A 83 -6.18 -21.59 3.24
N LEU A 84 -5.16 -21.80 2.41
CA LEU A 84 -5.33 -22.49 1.12
C LEU A 84 -5.68 -23.97 1.29
N ARG A 85 -4.92 -24.67 2.14
CA ARG A 85 -5.17 -26.09 2.42
C ARG A 85 -6.57 -26.33 2.98
N GLU A 86 -7.03 -25.41 3.83
CA GLU A 86 -8.35 -25.44 4.45
C GLU A 86 -9.45 -24.85 3.55
N LYS A 87 -9.07 -24.21 2.43
CA LYS A 87 -9.99 -23.55 1.48
C LYS A 87 -10.96 -22.56 2.11
N ARG A 88 -10.50 -21.83 3.11
CA ARG A 88 -11.30 -20.84 3.86
C ARG A 88 -10.83 -19.41 3.68
N PHE A 89 -11.68 -18.46 4.00
CA PHE A 89 -11.35 -17.03 4.05
C PHE A 89 -10.60 -16.71 5.34
N GLY A 90 -9.54 -15.91 5.24
CA GLY A 90 -8.63 -15.63 6.32
C GLY A 90 -8.45 -14.16 6.67
N PHE A 91 -9.00 -13.22 5.91
CA PHE A 91 -8.75 -11.81 6.16
C PHE A 91 -9.29 -11.36 7.51
N GLU A 92 -10.50 -11.77 7.88
CA GLU A 92 -11.09 -11.44 9.18
C GLU A 92 -10.32 -12.07 10.35
N GLU A 93 -9.77 -13.28 10.18
CA GLU A 93 -8.90 -13.92 11.17
C GLU A 93 -7.61 -13.14 11.37
N VAL A 94 -6.98 -12.71 10.26
CA VAL A 94 -5.77 -11.89 10.31
C VAL A 94 -6.07 -10.49 10.89
N ALA A 95 -7.22 -9.92 10.60
CA ALA A 95 -7.65 -8.67 11.21
C ALA A 95 -7.81 -8.82 12.74
N TYR A 96 -8.46 -9.88 13.18
CA TYR A 96 -8.56 -10.20 14.60
C TYR A 96 -7.17 -10.35 15.24
N LEU A 97 -6.29 -11.16 14.66
CA LEU A 97 -4.92 -11.38 15.14
C LEU A 97 -4.14 -10.06 15.27
N LEU A 98 -4.15 -9.22 14.24
CA LEU A 98 -3.40 -7.97 14.26
C LEU A 98 -3.92 -6.98 15.31
N LEU A 99 -5.22 -6.92 15.54
CA LEU A 99 -5.84 -6.05 16.52
C LEU A 99 -5.67 -6.56 17.95
N SER A 100 -5.99 -7.84 18.20
CA SER A 100 -5.97 -8.43 19.55
C SER A 100 -4.59 -8.89 20.00
N GLY A 101 -3.76 -9.39 19.06
CA GLY A 101 -2.47 -10.03 19.33
C GLY A 101 -2.53 -11.55 19.46
N GLU A 102 -3.70 -12.16 19.33
CA GLU A 102 -3.95 -13.60 19.47
C GLU A 102 -4.82 -14.11 18.32
N LEU A 103 -4.63 -15.37 17.91
CA LEU A 103 -5.51 -16.02 16.95
C LEU A 103 -6.87 -16.31 17.61
N PRO A 104 -8.00 -16.04 16.90
CA PRO A 104 -9.31 -16.37 17.42
C PRO A 104 -9.55 -17.89 17.43
N ASP A 105 -10.30 -18.36 18.38
CA ASP A 105 -10.98 -19.65 18.26
C ASP A 105 -12.18 -19.57 17.31
N SER A 106 -12.86 -20.69 17.07
CA SER A 106 -13.98 -20.74 16.10
C SER A 106 -15.16 -19.85 16.49
N GLU A 107 -15.47 -19.73 17.78
CA GLU A 107 -16.57 -18.91 18.29
C GLU A 107 -16.22 -17.42 18.21
N GLN A 108 -15.00 -17.07 18.61
CA GLN A 108 -14.47 -15.71 18.51
C GLN A 108 -14.42 -15.23 17.06
N LEU A 109 -13.97 -16.10 16.13
CA LEU A 109 -13.91 -15.76 14.71
C LEU A 109 -15.32 -15.57 14.14
N ALA A 110 -16.28 -16.42 14.49
CA ALA A 110 -17.66 -16.28 14.04
C ALA A 110 -18.27 -14.97 14.54
N SER A 111 -18.12 -14.66 15.83
CA SER A 111 -18.62 -13.41 16.43
C SER A 111 -17.94 -12.17 15.83
N PHE A 112 -16.64 -12.25 15.51
CA PHE A 112 -15.93 -11.15 14.88
C PHE A 112 -16.40 -10.92 13.43
N LYS A 113 -16.64 -11.98 12.67
CA LYS A 113 -17.21 -11.88 11.30
C LYS A 113 -18.60 -11.26 11.31
N GLU A 114 -19.46 -11.65 12.26
CA GLU A 114 -20.77 -11.03 12.44
C GLU A 114 -20.63 -9.53 12.74
N LEU A 115 -19.76 -9.15 13.66
CA LEU A 115 -19.50 -7.76 14.00
C LEU A 115 -18.97 -6.94 12.81
N ILE A 116 -18.09 -7.50 11.97
CA ILE A 116 -17.61 -6.85 10.72
C ILE A 116 -18.80 -6.65 9.77
N ASN A 117 -19.62 -7.67 9.56
CA ASN A 117 -20.76 -7.60 8.64
C ASN A 117 -21.80 -6.58 9.10
N ASP A 118 -22.13 -6.54 10.39
CA ASP A 118 -23.10 -5.58 10.97
C ASP A 118 -22.66 -4.13 10.78
N ASN A 119 -21.34 -3.87 10.80
CA ASN A 119 -20.77 -2.54 10.62
C ASN A 119 -20.49 -2.17 9.14
N MET A 120 -20.63 -3.11 8.20
CA MET A 120 -20.29 -2.88 6.79
C MET A 120 -21.25 -1.93 6.06
N PRO A 121 -22.57 -1.97 6.28
CA PRO A 121 -23.51 -1.04 5.67
C PRO A 121 -23.23 0.42 6.07
N LEU A 122 -23.33 1.32 5.10
CA LEU A 122 -23.28 2.76 5.35
C LEU A 122 -24.72 3.28 5.64
N ASP A 123 -24.81 4.21 6.58
CA ASP A 123 -26.06 4.94 6.78
C ASP A 123 -26.41 5.79 5.56
N LYS A 124 -27.69 6.22 5.47
CA LYS A 124 -28.19 6.98 4.34
C LYS A 124 -27.43 8.28 4.12
N LYS A 125 -27.04 8.97 5.19
CA LYS A 125 -26.39 10.28 5.10
C LYS A 125 -24.95 10.13 4.56
N THR A 126 -24.18 9.20 5.09
CA THR A 126 -22.85 8.85 4.59
C THR A 126 -22.91 8.41 3.13
N THR A 127 -23.91 7.59 2.76
CA THR A 127 -24.12 7.17 1.37
C THR A 127 -24.36 8.37 0.45
N MET A 128 -25.25 9.29 0.83
CA MET A 128 -25.55 10.48 0.03
C MET A 128 -24.36 11.41 -0.10
N ASN A 129 -23.59 11.58 0.99
CA ASN A 129 -22.41 12.41 0.97
C ASN A 129 -21.32 11.83 0.05
N ILE A 130 -21.12 10.50 0.04
CA ILE A 130 -20.19 9.86 -0.92
C ILE A 130 -20.68 10.10 -2.37
N ILE A 131 -21.99 10.04 -2.62
CA ILE A 131 -22.56 10.32 -3.94
C ILE A 131 -22.25 11.77 -4.39
N ASP A 132 -22.27 12.72 -3.47
CA ASP A 132 -21.97 14.13 -3.74
C ASP A 132 -20.45 14.40 -3.85
N LEU A 133 -19.60 13.47 -3.39
CA LEU A 133 -18.13 13.60 -3.43
C LEU A 133 -17.55 13.31 -4.82
N GLU A 134 -18.15 13.80 -5.90
CA GLU A 134 -17.61 13.64 -7.25
C GLU A 134 -16.09 13.86 -7.31
N GLY A 135 -15.39 13.03 -8.10
CA GLY A 135 -13.95 13.19 -8.24
C GLY A 135 -13.29 12.09 -9.09
N GLN A 136 -12.13 12.41 -9.63
CA GLN A 136 -11.38 11.54 -10.52
C GLN A 136 -10.46 10.52 -9.80
N ASN A 137 -10.44 10.52 -8.46
CA ASN A 137 -9.52 9.68 -7.71
C ASN A 137 -10.19 9.07 -6.48
N ILE A 138 -10.37 7.75 -6.50
CA ILE A 138 -11.06 7.01 -5.44
C ILE A 138 -10.34 7.10 -4.09
N MET A 139 -9.00 7.13 -4.06
CA MET A 139 -8.25 7.33 -2.82
C MET A 139 -8.52 8.70 -2.19
N ASN A 140 -8.75 9.73 -3.00
CA ASN A 140 -9.14 11.05 -2.48
C ASN A 140 -10.57 11.03 -1.92
N ILE A 141 -11.49 10.35 -2.59
CA ILE A 141 -12.86 10.15 -2.08
C ILE A 141 -12.81 9.38 -0.77
N LEU A 142 -12.05 8.28 -0.71
CA LEU A 142 -11.88 7.48 0.51
C LEU A 142 -11.36 8.33 1.69
N ALA A 143 -10.33 9.16 1.48
CA ALA A 143 -9.79 10.02 2.53
C ALA A 143 -10.83 11.05 3.04
N ARG A 144 -11.59 11.65 2.13
CA ARG A 144 -12.67 12.59 2.49
C ARG A 144 -13.79 11.90 3.27
N SER A 145 -14.19 10.70 2.83
CA SER A 145 -15.21 9.91 3.53
C SER A 145 -14.77 9.50 4.93
N VAL A 146 -13.49 9.12 5.10
CA VAL A 146 -12.94 8.82 6.42
C VAL A 146 -12.96 10.06 7.33
N LEU A 147 -12.55 11.23 6.83
CA LEU A 147 -12.61 12.47 7.63
C LEU A 147 -14.05 12.86 7.99
N GLU A 148 -15.01 12.57 7.12
CA GLU A 148 -16.42 12.86 7.39
C GLU A 148 -16.99 11.97 8.50
N MET A 149 -16.52 10.73 8.64
CA MET A 149 -16.95 9.82 9.72
C MET A 149 -16.70 10.42 11.11
N TYR A 150 -15.69 11.29 11.27
CA TYR A 150 -15.48 12.07 12.50
C TYR A 150 -16.75 12.82 12.94
N THR A 151 -17.48 13.40 11.99
CA THR A 151 -18.68 14.21 12.27
C THR A 151 -19.83 13.38 12.85
N PHE A 152 -19.87 12.10 12.57
CA PHE A 152 -20.96 11.20 12.98
C PHE A 152 -20.58 10.30 14.17
N ASP A 153 -19.31 10.24 14.53
CA ASP A 153 -18.85 9.50 15.72
C ASP A 153 -19.27 10.25 16.99
N PRO A 154 -19.97 9.62 17.95
CA PRO A 154 -20.34 10.24 19.20
C PRO A 154 -19.15 10.58 20.10
N ASN A 155 -17.99 9.93 19.92
CA ASN A 155 -16.79 10.13 20.73
C ASN A 155 -15.52 10.16 19.84
N PRO A 156 -15.41 11.10 18.88
CA PRO A 156 -14.36 11.03 17.86
C PRO A 156 -12.96 11.25 18.42
N ASP A 157 -12.81 12.06 19.47
CA ASP A 157 -11.53 12.42 20.11
C ASP A 157 -11.14 11.51 21.29
N ASP A 158 -12.01 10.57 21.68
CA ASP A 158 -11.69 9.62 22.74
C ASP A 158 -10.68 8.59 22.27
N ILE A 159 -9.49 8.63 22.87
CA ILE A 159 -8.36 7.71 22.60
C ILE A 159 -8.27 6.58 23.63
N SER A 160 -9.33 6.29 24.36
CA SER A 160 -9.41 5.09 25.20
C SER A 160 -9.28 3.84 24.34
N ARG A 161 -8.76 2.76 24.92
CA ARG A 161 -8.53 1.50 24.19
C ARG A 161 -9.81 0.97 23.56
N ASP A 162 -10.90 1.01 24.29
CA ASP A 162 -12.20 0.49 23.85
C ASP A 162 -12.74 1.30 22.67
N ASN A 163 -12.63 2.63 22.72
CA ASN A 163 -13.07 3.49 21.63
C ASN A 163 -12.16 3.37 20.40
N LEU A 164 -10.85 3.27 20.59
CA LEU A 164 -9.92 2.99 19.48
C LEU A 164 -10.24 1.65 18.79
N MET A 165 -10.60 0.61 19.56
CA MET A 165 -10.98 -0.70 19.02
C MET A 165 -12.30 -0.58 18.23
N ARG A 166 -13.32 0.08 18.79
CA ARG A 166 -14.59 0.34 18.12
C ARG A 166 -14.39 1.06 16.79
N GLN A 167 -13.66 2.18 16.80
CA GLN A 167 -13.35 2.95 15.58
C GLN A 167 -12.57 2.14 14.56
N SER A 168 -11.65 1.29 15.01
CA SER A 168 -10.86 0.42 14.13
C SER A 168 -11.73 -0.60 13.42
N ILE A 169 -12.61 -1.29 14.15
CA ILE A 169 -13.54 -2.26 13.59
C ILE A 169 -14.49 -1.58 12.59
N GLU A 170 -15.03 -0.43 12.96
CA GLU A 170 -15.92 0.34 12.08
C GLU A 170 -15.24 0.75 10.77
N LEU A 171 -14.00 1.25 10.81
CA LEU A 171 -13.23 1.59 9.63
C LEU A 171 -12.92 0.38 8.75
N ILE A 172 -12.46 -0.73 9.34
CA ILE A 172 -12.18 -1.98 8.62
C ILE A 172 -13.44 -2.46 7.90
N SER A 173 -14.59 -2.44 8.57
CA SER A 173 -15.87 -2.89 8.01
C SER A 173 -16.37 -1.98 6.89
N LYS A 174 -16.22 -0.67 7.01
CA LYS A 174 -16.79 0.32 6.06
C LYS A 174 -15.93 0.57 4.84
N PHE A 175 -14.62 0.30 4.89
CA PHE A 175 -13.72 0.55 3.73
C PHE A 175 -14.17 -0.12 2.44
N PRO A 176 -14.57 -1.42 2.42
CA PRO A 176 -15.07 -2.07 1.22
C PRO A 176 -16.26 -1.32 0.60
N THR A 177 -17.22 -0.93 1.44
CA THR A 177 -18.45 -0.28 0.99
C THR A 177 -18.17 1.14 0.48
N ILE A 178 -17.34 1.91 1.18
CA ILE A 178 -16.93 3.26 0.74
C ILE A 178 -16.22 3.18 -0.63
N ILE A 179 -15.30 2.25 -0.79
CA ILE A 179 -14.54 2.07 -2.05
C ILE A 179 -15.47 1.66 -3.20
N ALA A 180 -16.39 0.71 -2.94
CA ALA A 180 -17.34 0.25 -3.94
C ALA A 180 -18.29 1.36 -4.40
N TYR A 181 -18.79 2.16 -3.45
CA TYR A 181 -19.66 3.30 -3.77
C TYR A 181 -18.91 4.40 -4.50
N ALA A 182 -17.71 4.76 -4.03
CA ALA A 182 -16.84 5.72 -4.70
C ALA A 182 -16.52 5.30 -6.15
N TYR A 183 -16.28 4.02 -6.39
CA TYR A 183 -16.06 3.50 -7.75
C TYR A 183 -17.34 3.58 -8.61
N SER A 184 -18.49 3.26 -8.04
CA SER A 184 -19.77 3.36 -8.77
C SER A 184 -20.07 4.80 -9.20
N ILE A 185 -19.78 5.76 -8.33
CA ILE A 185 -19.91 7.20 -8.59
C ILE A 185 -18.89 7.67 -9.61
N TYR A 186 -17.63 7.25 -9.47
CA TYR A 186 -16.58 7.52 -10.46
C TYR A 186 -17.00 7.06 -11.86
N ARG A 187 -17.53 5.83 -11.99
CA ARG A 187 -18.04 5.33 -13.28
C ARG A 187 -19.20 6.16 -13.81
N HIS A 188 -20.09 6.61 -12.93
CA HIS A 188 -21.23 7.43 -13.31
C HIS A 188 -20.76 8.81 -13.80
N SER A 189 -19.99 9.53 -12.99
CA SER A 189 -19.59 10.92 -13.25
C SER A 189 -18.56 11.05 -14.38
N ILE A 190 -17.61 10.11 -14.49
CA ILE A 190 -16.49 10.21 -15.43
C ILE A 190 -16.77 9.44 -16.73
N HIS A 191 -17.41 8.28 -16.65
CA HIS A 191 -17.65 7.42 -17.81
C HIS A 191 -19.12 7.42 -18.29
N GLY A 192 -20.01 8.23 -17.70
CA GLY A 192 -21.42 8.33 -18.09
C GLY A 192 -22.20 7.02 -17.93
N ARG A 193 -21.77 6.11 -17.05
CA ARG A 193 -22.45 4.84 -16.79
C ARG A 193 -23.61 5.03 -15.83
N SER A 194 -24.64 4.18 -15.93
CA SER A 194 -25.73 4.16 -14.93
C SER A 194 -25.18 3.96 -13.53
N LEU A 195 -25.67 4.75 -12.57
CA LEU A 195 -25.29 4.59 -11.16
C LEU A 195 -25.99 3.36 -10.57
N HIS A 196 -25.19 2.41 -10.11
CA HIS A 196 -25.68 1.22 -9.44
C HIS A 196 -24.99 1.11 -8.09
N ILE A 197 -25.76 1.20 -7.01
CA ILE A 197 -25.30 0.99 -5.64
C ILE A 197 -25.83 -0.37 -5.18
N ARG A 198 -24.91 -1.27 -4.80
CA ARG A 198 -25.23 -2.56 -4.19
C ARG A 198 -24.83 -2.52 -2.72
N HIS A 199 -25.75 -2.89 -1.87
CA HIS A 199 -25.50 -2.98 -0.44
C HIS A 199 -24.76 -4.28 -0.12
N PRO A 200 -23.90 -4.31 0.92
CA PRO A 200 -23.27 -5.53 1.38
C PRO A 200 -24.32 -6.56 1.83
N HIS A 201 -23.96 -7.84 1.77
CA HIS A 201 -24.83 -8.97 2.11
C HIS A 201 -24.34 -9.64 3.39
N GLU A 202 -25.24 -9.93 4.32
CA GLU A 202 -24.97 -10.44 5.67
C GLU A 202 -24.16 -11.76 5.72
N ASN A 203 -24.31 -12.61 4.70
CA ASN A 203 -23.74 -13.97 4.71
C ASN A 203 -22.46 -14.12 3.87
N LEU A 204 -21.87 -13.01 3.44
CA LEU A 204 -20.63 -13.01 2.64
C LEU A 204 -19.46 -12.55 3.50
N SER A 205 -18.26 -13.09 3.23
CA SER A 205 -17.01 -12.56 3.77
C SER A 205 -16.74 -11.14 3.25
N LEU A 206 -15.82 -10.43 3.85
CA LEU A 206 -15.44 -9.08 3.41
C LEU A 206 -14.98 -9.06 1.94
N ALA A 207 -14.17 -10.04 1.54
CA ALA A 207 -13.70 -10.17 0.16
C ALA A 207 -14.84 -10.46 -0.83
N GLU A 208 -15.76 -11.36 -0.48
CA GLU A 208 -16.95 -11.67 -1.30
C GLU A 208 -17.86 -10.46 -1.41
N ASN A 209 -18.13 -9.76 -0.31
CA ASN A 209 -18.92 -8.55 -0.29
C ASN A 209 -18.35 -7.47 -1.22
N PHE A 210 -17.03 -7.28 -1.18
CA PHE A 210 -16.39 -6.33 -2.08
C PHE A 210 -16.59 -6.70 -3.55
N LEU A 211 -16.35 -7.95 -3.94
CA LEU A 211 -16.57 -8.42 -5.31
C LEU A 211 -18.04 -8.29 -5.74
N TYR A 212 -18.96 -8.67 -4.85
CA TYR A 212 -20.41 -8.53 -5.10
C TYR A 212 -20.80 -7.07 -5.37
N MET A 213 -20.29 -6.14 -4.59
CA MET A 213 -20.60 -4.71 -4.76
C MET A 213 -20.00 -4.13 -6.04
N ILE A 214 -18.78 -4.56 -6.43
CA ILE A 214 -18.09 -4.02 -7.62
C ILE A 214 -18.61 -4.65 -8.92
N LYS A 215 -18.68 -5.97 -9.01
CA LYS A 215 -18.93 -6.68 -10.27
C LYS A 215 -20.17 -7.59 -10.26
N LYS A 216 -20.78 -7.84 -9.12
CA LYS A 216 -21.95 -8.72 -8.90
C LYS A 216 -21.64 -10.21 -9.10
N GLU A 217 -21.03 -10.59 -10.22
CA GLU A 217 -20.72 -11.99 -10.56
C GLU A 217 -19.21 -12.23 -10.36
N TYR A 218 -18.88 -13.24 -9.62
CA TYR A 218 -17.50 -13.65 -9.35
C TYR A 218 -17.47 -15.16 -9.09
N THR A 219 -16.31 -15.80 -9.30
CA THR A 219 -16.12 -17.21 -8.97
C THR A 219 -15.66 -17.39 -7.52
N PRO A 220 -15.89 -18.55 -6.91
CA PRO A 220 -15.35 -18.82 -5.57
C PRO A 220 -13.82 -18.73 -5.50
N LEU A 221 -13.13 -18.99 -6.62
CA LEU A 221 -11.68 -18.85 -6.70
C LEU A 221 -11.26 -17.39 -6.70
N GLU A 222 -11.94 -16.51 -7.44
CA GLU A 222 -11.71 -15.07 -7.39
C GLU A 222 -11.87 -14.51 -5.97
N ALA A 223 -12.91 -14.96 -5.25
CA ALA A 223 -13.15 -14.51 -3.87
C ALA A 223 -12.02 -14.95 -2.93
N ARG A 224 -11.58 -16.21 -2.99
CA ARG A 224 -10.44 -16.69 -2.18
C ARG A 224 -9.13 -15.99 -2.55
N MET A 225 -8.91 -15.72 -3.84
CA MET A 225 -7.71 -15.00 -4.29
C MET A 225 -7.70 -13.55 -3.81
N LEU A 226 -8.85 -12.87 -3.83
CA LEU A 226 -8.94 -11.53 -3.27
C LEU A 226 -8.71 -11.54 -1.75
N ASP A 227 -9.32 -12.47 -1.02
CA ASP A 227 -9.11 -12.61 0.42
C ASP A 227 -7.62 -12.81 0.76
N LEU A 228 -6.95 -13.70 0.02
CA LEU A 228 -5.51 -13.91 0.18
C LEU A 228 -4.70 -12.64 -0.09
N LEU A 229 -5.01 -11.89 -1.14
CA LEU A 229 -4.37 -10.59 -1.41
C LEU A 229 -4.55 -9.61 -0.26
N LEU A 230 -5.73 -9.58 0.37
CA LEU A 230 -5.99 -8.77 1.56
C LEU A 230 -5.14 -9.23 2.74
N VAL A 231 -5.04 -10.54 2.97
CA VAL A 231 -4.17 -11.14 4.01
C VAL A 231 -2.71 -10.71 3.80
N LEU A 232 -2.17 -10.87 2.58
CA LEU A 232 -0.78 -10.57 2.26
C LEU A 232 -0.42 -9.08 2.36
N GLN A 233 -1.40 -8.20 2.24
CA GLN A 233 -1.21 -6.75 2.26
C GLN A 233 -1.65 -6.08 3.58
N ALA A 234 -2.21 -6.84 4.52
CA ALA A 234 -2.78 -6.31 5.77
C ALA A 234 -1.75 -5.53 6.62
N GLU A 235 -0.49 -5.99 6.67
CA GLU A 235 0.57 -5.38 7.48
C GLU A 235 1.93 -5.49 6.78
N HIS A 236 2.83 -4.52 7.04
CA HIS A 236 4.21 -4.56 6.53
C HIS A 236 5.20 -3.76 7.38
N GLY A 237 5.07 -3.86 8.69
CA GLY A 237 5.96 -3.22 9.67
C GLY A 237 5.71 -1.74 9.90
N GLY A 238 6.10 -1.26 11.07
CA GLY A 238 5.93 0.13 11.50
C GLY A 238 6.72 1.16 10.71
N GLY A 239 7.74 0.72 9.95
CA GLY A 239 8.55 1.56 9.07
C GLY A 239 8.01 1.71 7.65
N ASN A 240 6.92 1.02 7.29
CA ASN A 240 6.21 1.27 6.03
C ASN A 240 5.73 2.72 5.99
N ASN A 241 5.87 3.42 4.85
CA ASN A 241 5.66 4.87 4.79
C ASN A 241 4.27 5.30 5.28
N SER A 242 3.20 4.66 4.86
CA SER A 242 1.84 4.99 5.31
C SER A 242 1.59 4.61 6.76
N THR A 243 2.11 3.46 7.22
CA THR A 243 2.05 3.03 8.63
C THR A 243 2.83 4.00 9.52
N PHE A 244 4.03 4.41 9.11
CA PHE A 244 4.81 5.40 9.83
C PHE A 244 4.12 6.76 9.89
N THR A 245 3.47 7.19 8.82
CA THR A 245 2.64 8.40 8.78
C THR A 245 1.50 8.33 9.81
N VAL A 246 0.80 7.21 9.89
CA VAL A 246 -0.23 6.98 10.92
C VAL A 246 0.37 7.04 12.33
N ARG A 247 1.53 6.41 12.57
CA ARG A 247 2.22 6.49 13.88
C ARG A 247 2.63 7.91 14.22
N VAL A 248 3.25 8.65 13.28
CA VAL A 248 3.65 10.06 13.50
C VAL A 248 2.44 10.92 13.87
N THR A 249 1.35 10.79 13.12
CA THR A 249 0.12 11.55 13.36
C THR A 249 -0.51 11.15 14.69
N SER A 250 -0.59 9.84 14.98
CA SER A 250 -1.12 9.31 16.25
C SER A 250 -0.32 9.75 17.46
N SER A 251 1.00 9.95 17.32
CA SER A 251 1.87 10.38 18.43
C SER A 251 1.49 11.76 19.00
N THR A 252 0.76 12.57 18.22
CA THR A 252 0.20 13.84 18.67
C THR A 252 -1.11 13.70 19.47
N ARG A 253 -1.66 12.49 19.55
CA ARG A 253 -2.97 12.18 20.14
C ARG A 253 -4.16 12.78 19.40
N THR A 254 -4.05 13.06 18.11
CA THR A 254 -5.20 13.44 17.29
C THR A 254 -6.18 12.29 17.13
N ASP A 255 -7.36 12.55 16.61
CA ASP A 255 -8.42 11.58 16.36
C ASP A 255 -8.00 10.46 15.37
N THR A 256 -8.78 9.38 15.35
CA THR A 256 -8.50 8.22 14.49
C THR A 256 -8.68 8.55 13.02
N TYR A 257 -9.69 9.31 12.67
CA TYR A 257 -10.04 9.61 11.29
C TYR A 257 -8.96 10.46 10.60
N SER A 258 -8.46 11.49 11.29
CA SER A 258 -7.33 12.30 10.81
C SER A 258 -6.06 11.48 10.62
N SER A 259 -5.75 10.57 11.54
CA SER A 259 -4.58 9.71 11.45
C SER A 259 -4.66 8.74 10.27
N ILE A 260 -5.82 8.13 10.05
CA ILE A 260 -6.07 7.20 8.95
C ILE A 260 -6.09 7.94 7.61
N ALA A 261 -6.71 9.11 7.53
CA ALA A 261 -6.70 9.94 6.32
C ALA A 261 -5.27 10.34 5.91
N ALA A 262 -4.38 10.63 6.88
CA ALA A 262 -2.96 10.87 6.61
C ALA A 262 -2.27 9.61 6.03
N GLY A 263 -2.57 8.42 6.55
CA GLY A 263 -2.11 7.14 6.01
C GLY A 263 -2.58 6.89 4.57
N ILE A 264 -3.86 7.18 4.29
CA ILE A 264 -4.43 7.10 2.93
C ILE A 264 -3.69 8.06 1.98
N GLY A 265 -3.42 9.29 2.42
CA GLY A 265 -2.67 10.28 1.65
C GLY A 265 -1.26 9.81 1.30
N SER A 266 -0.56 9.19 2.26
CA SER A 266 0.75 8.58 2.04
C SER A 266 0.68 7.41 1.06
N LEU A 267 -0.29 6.49 1.23
CA LEU A 267 -0.45 5.32 0.36
C LEU A 267 -0.81 5.70 -1.08
N LYS A 268 -1.57 6.78 -1.27
CA LYS A 268 -1.96 7.29 -2.61
C LYS A 268 -0.77 7.66 -3.48
N GLY A 269 0.38 7.98 -2.89
CA GLY A 269 1.57 8.42 -3.62
C GLY A 269 2.06 7.38 -4.65
N PRO A 270 2.49 7.81 -5.87
CA PRO A 270 2.90 6.89 -6.94
C PRO A 270 4.15 6.08 -6.61
N LEU A 271 4.95 6.52 -5.65
CA LEU A 271 6.13 5.79 -5.14
C LEU A 271 5.80 4.83 -3.99
N HIS A 272 4.53 4.70 -3.62
CA HIS A 272 4.05 3.79 -2.58
C HIS A 272 2.93 2.90 -3.13
N GLY A 273 1.68 3.10 -2.78
CA GLY A 273 0.58 2.22 -3.19
C GLY A 273 0.17 2.26 -4.67
N GLY A 274 0.65 3.26 -5.42
CA GLY A 274 0.43 3.34 -6.87
C GLY A 274 1.38 2.48 -7.72
N ALA A 275 2.28 1.70 -7.11
CA ALA A 275 3.30 0.94 -7.83
C ALA A 275 2.69 -0.19 -8.69
N ASN A 276 1.65 -0.88 -8.21
CA ASN A 276 1.00 -1.96 -8.96
C ASN A 276 0.38 -1.49 -10.29
N ILE A 277 -0.20 -0.29 -10.34
CA ILE A 277 -0.73 0.30 -11.58
C ILE A 277 0.41 0.53 -12.59
N GLN A 278 1.58 0.96 -12.12
CA GLN A 278 2.74 1.15 -12.99
C GLN A 278 3.27 -0.19 -13.52
N VAL A 279 3.25 -1.26 -12.72
CA VAL A 279 3.59 -2.61 -13.18
C VAL A 279 2.66 -3.06 -14.30
N VAL A 280 1.34 -2.92 -14.13
CA VAL A 280 0.35 -3.31 -15.15
C VAL A 280 0.55 -2.51 -16.44
N LYS A 281 0.73 -1.19 -16.36
CA LYS A 281 1.01 -0.36 -17.54
C LYS A 281 2.30 -0.78 -18.26
N MET A 282 3.35 -1.04 -17.49
CA MET A 282 4.62 -1.52 -18.02
C MET A 282 4.44 -2.89 -18.71
N PHE A 283 3.70 -3.80 -18.08
CA PHE A 283 3.47 -5.14 -18.64
C PHE A 283 2.63 -5.08 -19.93
N HIS A 284 1.58 -4.26 -19.99
CA HIS A 284 0.83 -4.01 -21.23
C HIS A 284 1.75 -3.49 -22.33
N HIS A 285 2.59 -2.49 -22.01
CA HIS A 285 3.54 -1.95 -22.95
C HIS A 285 4.54 -3.01 -23.45
N LEU A 286 5.07 -3.86 -22.53
CA LEU A 286 5.96 -4.95 -22.92
C LEU A 286 5.28 -5.96 -23.87
N LYS A 287 3.99 -6.28 -23.64
CA LYS A 287 3.21 -7.15 -24.54
C LYS A 287 3.04 -6.54 -25.95
N GLU A 288 3.03 -5.23 -26.08
CA GLU A 288 2.90 -4.53 -27.37
C GLU A 288 4.24 -4.45 -28.14
N VAL A 289 5.37 -4.28 -27.43
CA VAL A 289 6.65 -4.01 -28.05
C VAL A 289 7.56 -5.25 -28.23
N ILE A 290 7.33 -6.31 -27.46
CA ILE A 290 8.03 -7.58 -27.58
C ILE A 290 7.25 -8.46 -28.55
N SER A 291 7.87 -8.81 -29.66
CA SER A 291 7.21 -9.57 -30.72
C SER A 291 7.11 -11.07 -30.41
N ASP A 292 8.11 -11.62 -29.76
CA ASP A 292 8.14 -13.01 -29.30
C ASP A 292 8.36 -13.06 -27.77
N TRP A 293 7.30 -13.35 -27.04
CA TRP A 293 7.33 -13.41 -25.57
C TRP A 293 8.19 -14.53 -24.99
N THR A 294 8.72 -15.41 -25.83
CA THR A 294 9.66 -16.48 -25.45
C THR A 294 11.12 -16.13 -25.80
N ASN A 295 11.34 -15.07 -26.56
CA ASN A 295 12.67 -14.63 -26.99
C ASN A 295 13.40 -13.87 -25.89
N VAL A 296 14.28 -14.56 -25.19
CA VAL A 296 15.09 -14.00 -24.08
C VAL A 296 15.95 -12.82 -24.53
N ASP A 297 16.54 -12.86 -25.72
CA ASP A 297 17.43 -11.78 -26.19
C ASP A 297 16.67 -10.49 -26.53
N GLU A 298 15.45 -10.62 -27.07
CA GLU A 298 14.58 -9.48 -27.35
C GLU A 298 14.14 -8.82 -26.02
N ILE A 299 13.72 -9.63 -25.04
CA ILE A 299 13.33 -9.17 -23.71
C ILE A 299 14.50 -8.48 -23.02
N ASP A 300 15.68 -9.08 -22.98
CA ASP A 300 16.88 -8.53 -22.34
C ASP A 300 17.30 -7.20 -22.97
N THR A 301 17.25 -7.11 -24.29
CA THR A 301 17.58 -5.88 -25.02
C THR A 301 16.63 -4.76 -24.61
N TYR A 302 15.34 -5.04 -24.58
CA TYR A 302 14.36 -4.01 -24.24
C TYR A 302 14.44 -3.58 -22.76
N LEU A 303 14.53 -4.52 -21.82
CA LEU A 303 14.70 -4.23 -20.39
C LEU A 303 15.99 -3.47 -20.09
N THR A 304 17.08 -3.77 -20.82
CA THR A 304 18.34 -3.02 -20.70
C THR A 304 18.17 -1.57 -21.15
N ARG A 305 17.47 -1.31 -22.25
CA ARG A 305 17.14 0.06 -22.71
C ARG A 305 16.28 0.81 -21.69
N MET A 306 15.30 0.14 -21.05
CA MET A 306 14.50 0.74 -19.97
C MET A 306 15.39 1.18 -18.80
N LEU A 307 16.31 0.31 -18.35
CA LEU A 307 17.23 0.61 -17.24
C LEU A 307 18.20 1.74 -17.56
N ASN A 308 18.55 1.92 -18.84
CA ASN A 308 19.38 3.01 -19.34
C ASN A 308 18.59 4.31 -19.62
N LYS A 309 17.27 4.33 -19.37
CA LYS A 309 16.37 5.46 -19.65
C LYS A 309 16.15 5.75 -21.14
N GLU A 310 16.31 4.75 -21.99
CA GLU A 310 16.24 4.85 -23.46
C GLU A 310 14.93 4.28 -24.02
N ALA A 311 14.06 3.73 -23.16
CA ALA A 311 12.80 3.12 -23.55
C ALA A 311 11.72 3.32 -22.49
N TYR A 312 10.47 3.05 -22.87
CA TYR A 312 9.25 3.19 -22.05
C TYR A 312 9.10 4.65 -21.58
N ASP A 313 9.05 4.89 -20.28
CA ASP A 313 8.82 6.20 -19.66
C ASP A 313 10.10 6.99 -19.35
N GLY A 314 11.27 6.44 -19.68
CA GLY A 314 12.57 7.07 -19.43
C GLY A 314 12.97 7.18 -17.96
N SER A 315 12.25 6.56 -17.04
CA SER A 315 12.54 6.59 -15.59
C SER A 315 13.81 5.84 -15.22
N GLY A 316 14.17 4.82 -15.99
CA GLY A 316 15.26 3.88 -15.67
C GLY A 316 14.84 2.83 -14.63
N LEU A 317 13.54 2.61 -14.45
CA LEU A 317 12.96 1.65 -13.54
C LEU A 317 12.30 0.49 -14.29
N ILE A 318 12.38 -0.70 -13.71
CA ILE A 318 11.48 -1.80 -13.99
C ILE A 318 10.55 -1.90 -12.79
N TYR A 319 9.31 -1.50 -12.96
CA TYR A 319 8.34 -1.42 -11.87
C TYR A 319 8.06 -2.80 -11.29
N GLY A 320 7.89 -2.88 -9.98
CA GLY A 320 7.73 -4.14 -9.26
C GLY A 320 9.02 -4.90 -8.97
N ILE A 321 10.19 -4.41 -9.45
CA ILE A 321 11.50 -4.98 -9.14
C ILE A 321 12.24 -4.08 -8.14
N GLY A 322 12.61 -4.67 -7.01
CA GLY A 322 13.29 -4.02 -5.88
C GLY A 322 12.36 -3.77 -4.70
N HIS A 323 12.95 -3.80 -3.52
CA HIS A 323 12.27 -3.56 -2.25
C HIS A 323 13.23 -2.91 -1.24
N ALA A 324 12.66 -2.15 -0.30
CA ALA A 324 13.45 -1.44 0.71
C ALA A 324 14.17 -2.36 1.71
N VAL A 325 13.63 -3.55 1.97
CA VAL A 325 14.16 -4.54 2.93
C VAL A 325 14.54 -5.85 2.22
N TYR A 326 13.64 -6.39 1.41
CA TYR A 326 13.86 -7.65 0.73
C TYR A 326 14.80 -7.50 -0.45
N THR A 327 15.77 -8.40 -0.55
CA THR A 327 16.75 -8.43 -1.65
C THR A 327 16.82 -9.78 -2.36
N ILE A 328 16.56 -10.88 -1.64
CA ILE A 328 16.54 -12.24 -2.23
C ILE A 328 15.13 -12.60 -2.70
N SER A 329 14.12 -12.43 -1.84
CA SER A 329 12.72 -12.67 -2.17
C SER A 329 11.80 -11.83 -1.28
N ASP A 330 10.66 -11.39 -1.82
CA ASP A 330 9.52 -10.88 -1.04
C ASP A 330 8.56 -12.07 -0.84
N PRO A 331 8.28 -12.50 0.40
CA PRO A 331 7.43 -13.67 0.65
C PRO A 331 6.03 -13.52 0.05
N ARG A 332 5.52 -12.29 -0.03
CA ARG A 332 4.21 -12.01 -0.63
C ARG A 332 4.21 -12.21 -2.14
N SER A 333 5.29 -11.80 -2.82
CA SER A 333 5.47 -12.01 -4.26
C SER A 333 5.60 -13.50 -4.59
N VAL A 334 6.36 -14.23 -3.77
CA VAL A 334 6.53 -15.70 -3.91
C VAL A 334 5.18 -16.40 -3.76
N LEU A 335 4.44 -16.10 -2.69
CA LEU A 335 3.10 -16.67 -2.45
C LEU A 335 2.12 -16.35 -3.59
N LEU A 336 2.06 -15.10 -4.05
CA LEU A 336 1.16 -14.72 -5.15
C LEU A 336 1.51 -15.46 -6.43
N LYS A 337 2.79 -15.61 -6.75
CA LYS A 337 3.26 -16.37 -7.91
C LYS A 337 2.86 -17.84 -7.83
N GLU A 338 3.09 -18.48 -6.69
CA GLU A 338 2.73 -19.87 -6.45
C GLU A 338 1.22 -20.11 -6.59
N LEU A 339 0.43 -19.21 -6.02
CA LEU A 339 -1.01 -19.40 -5.86
C LEU A 339 -1.84 -18.86 -7.03
N ALA A 340 -1.24 -18.06 -7.93
CA ALA A 340 -1.92 -17.57 -9.12
C ALA A 340 -2.25 -18.67 -10.12
N GLY A 341 -1.57 -19.83 -10.08
CA GLY A 341 -1.68 -20.89 -11.09
C GLY A 341 -3.11 -21.39 -11.32
N GLU A 342 -3.90 -21.60 -10.25
CA GLU A 342 -5.30 -22.03 -10.40
C GLU A 342 -6.15 -20.97 -11.10
N LEU A 343 -5.97 -19.69 -10.75
CA LEU A 343 -6.70 -18.57 -11.37
C LEU A 343 -6.27 -18.38 -12.83
N VAL A 344 -4.98 -18.49 -13.11
CA VAL A 344 -4.41 -18.44 -14.47
C VAL A 344 -5.06 -19.50 -15.37
N ALA A 345 -5.18 -20.74 -14.88
CA ALA A 345 -5.84 -21.82 -15.62
C ALA A 345 -7.36 -21.57 -15.79
N GLU A 346 -8.05 -21.08 -14.75
CA GLU A 346 -9.48 -20.73 -14.85
C GLU A 346 -9.73 -19.63 -15.91
N LYS A 347 -8.81 -18.67 -16.04
CA LYS A 347 -8.94 -17.52 -16.93
C LYS A 347 -8.31 -17.74 -18.32
N GLY A 348 -7.57 -18.82 -18.54
CA GLY A 348 -6.89 -19.10 -19.80
C GLY A 348 -5.77 -18.11 -20.12
N CYS A 349 -5.04 -17.64 -19.09
CA CYS A 349 -3.99 -16.63 -19.20
C CYS A 349 -2.57 -17.20 -19.02
N GLU A 350 -2.38 -18.50 -19.33
CA GLU A 350 -1.10 -19.19 -19.10
C GLU A 350 0.07 -18.58 -19.87
N LYS A 351 -0.19 -18.10 -21.09
CA LYS A 351 0.86 -17.47 -21.92
C LYS A 351 1.32 -16.12 -21.34
N GLU A 352 0.37 -15.29 -20.92
CA GLU A 352 0.64 -14.01 -20.30
C GLU A 352 1.36 -14.18 -18.96
N PHE A 353 0.95 -15.18 -18.18
CA PHE A 353 1.60 -15.48 -16.91
C PHE A 353 3.02 -15.98 -17.09
N ALA A 354 3.26 -16.90 -18.03
CA ALA A 354 4.60 -17.38 -18.38
C ALA A 354 5.50 -16.21 -18.86
N PHE A 355 4.95 -15.29 -19.64
CA PHE A 355 5.68 -14.08 -20.06
C PHE A 355 5.99 -13.18 -18.86
N LEU A 356 5.06 -12.96 -17.92
CA LEU A 356 5.30 -12.19 -16.70
C LEU A 356 6.42 -12.80 -15.86
N GLU A 357 6.43 -14.13 -15.68
CA GLU A 357 7.50 -14.85 -14.97
C GLU A 357 8.86 -14.71 -15.67
N LEU A 358 8.87 -14.81 -17.01
CA LEU A 358 10.10 -14.61 -17.78
C LEU A 358 10.61 -13.16 -17.65
N VAL A 359 9.72 -12.17 -17.71
CA VAL A 359 10.08 -10.76 -17.49
C VAL A 359 10.66 -10.55 -16.09
N GLU A 360 10.09 -11.16 -15.04
CA GLU A 360 10.64 -11.12 -13.67
C GLU A 360 12.10 -11.60 -13.65
N GLN A 361 12.33 -12.81 -14.17
CA GLN A 361 13.64 -13.45 -14.19
C GLN A 361 14.64 -12.57 -14.95
N ARG A 362 14.28 -12.14 -16.16
CA ARG A 362 15.16 -11.33 -17.02
C ARG A 362 15.42 -9.95 -16.44
N ALA A 363 14.43 -9.32 -15.80
CA ALA A 363 14.58 -8.02 -15.15
C ALA A 363 15.63 -8.06 -14.03
N ILE A 364 15.64 -9.10 -13.20
CA ILE A 364 16.62 -9.28 -12.13
C ILE A 364 18.03 -9.44 -12.72
N GLU A 365 18.18 -10.23 -13.80
CA GLU A 365 19.46 -10.45 -14.47
C GLU A 365 19.98 -9.17 -15.17
N CYS A 366 19.10 -8.45 -15.90
CA CYS A 366 19.43 -7.19 -16.54
C CYS A 366 19.84 -6.13 -15.51
N PHE A 367 19.12 -6.04 -14.38
CA PHE A 367 19.47 -5.11 -13.31
C PHE A 367 20.88 -5.34 -12.77
N LYS A 368 21.24 -6.60 -12.47
CA LYS A 368 22.60 -6.96 -12.03
C LYS A 368 23.66 -6.53 -13.04
N ARG A 369 23.43 -6.80 -14.34
CA ARG A 369 24.34 -6.49 -15.44
C ARG A 369 24.53 -4.98 -15.64
N VAL A 370 23.42 -4.22 -15.69
CA VAL A 370 23.46 -2.78 -16.00
C VAL A 370 23.98 -1.96 -14.82
N LYS A 371 23.57 -2.29 -13.59
CA LYS A 371 23.99 -1.52 -12.41
C LYS A 371 25.38 -1.92 -11.89
N GLY A 372 25.99 -3.00 -12.39
CA GLY A 372 27.31 -3.48 -11.97
C GLY A 372 27.39 -3.75 -10.45
N THR A 373 26.28 -4.00 -9.79
CA THR A 373 26.20 -4.12 -8.34
C THR A 373 26.12 -5.59 -7.91
N LYS A 374 26.78 -5.90 -6.80
CA LYS A 374 26.61 -7.18 -6.12
C LYS A 374 25.27 -7.23 -5.33
N LYS A 375 24.57 -6.10 -5.21
CA LYS A 375 23.29 -6.04 -4.49
C LYS A 375 22.25 -6.83 -5.28
N GLN A 376 21.69 -7.84 -4.61
CA GLN A 376 20.57 -8.60 -5.15
C GLN A 376 19.29 -7.73 -5.12
N VAL A 377 18.40 -7.98 -6.06
CA VAL A 377 17.04 -7.42 -6.12
C VAL A 377 16.07 -8.55 -6.41
N CYS A 378 14.83 -8.40 -5.93
CA CYS A 378 13.75 -9.35 -6.19
C CYS A 378 12.49 -8.59 -6.64
N SER A 379 11.51 -9.32 -7.16
CA SER A 379 10.16 -8.80 -7.34
C SER A 379 9.52 -8.51 -5.97
N ASN A 380 8.68 -7.48 -5.92
CA ASN A 380 7.86 -7.18 -4.75
C ASN A 380 6.39 -7.56 -5.01
N VAL A 381 5.53 -7.40 -3.99
CA VAL A 381 4.11 -7.79 -4.06
C VAL A 381 3.36 -7.16 -5.24
N ASP A 382 3.75 -5.94 -5.66
CA ASP A 382 3.08 -5.22 -6.74
C ASP A 382 3.30 -5.86 -8.11
N PHE A 383 4.38 -6.65 -8.28
CA PHE A 383 4.69 -7.30 -9.56
C PHE A 383 3.61 -8.29 -9.99
N TYR A 384 3.04 -9.04 -9.06
CA TYR A 384 1.99 -10.03 -9.36
C TYR A 384 0.58 -9.55 -9.02
N SER A 385 0.40 -8.69 -7.99
CA SER A 385 -0.93 -8.32 -7.53
C SER A 385 -1.76 -7.61 -8.60
N GLY A 386 -1.15 -6.72 -9.39
CA GLY A 386 -1.85 -6.02 -10.47
C GLY A 386 -2.34 -6.97 -11.56
N PHE A 387 -1.53 -7.96 -11.96
CA PHE A 387 -1.92 -8.98 -12.93
C PHE A 387 -3.08 -9.85 -12.41
N ILE A 388 -3.05 -10.23 -11.14
CA ILE A 388 -4.13 -11.01 -10.51
C ILE A 388 -5.44 -10.18 -10.48
N TYR A 389 -5.38 -8.90 -10.13
CA TYR A 389 -6.55 -8.02 -10.19
C TYR A 389 -7.12 -7.93 -11.60
N GLU A 390 -6.26 -7.84 -12.62
CA GLU A 390 -6.67 -7.81 -14.04
C GLU A 390 -7.37 -9.10 -14.44
N MET A 391 -6.84 -10.28 -14.07
CA MET A 391 -7.50 -11.58 -14.31
C MET A 391 -8.87 -11.69 -13.64
N MET A 392 -9.06 -11.08 -12.49
CA MET A 392 -10.36 -10.99 -11.82
C MET A 392 -11.31 -9.95 -12.47
N GLY A 393 -10.87 -9.23 -13.51
CA GLY A 393 -11.64 -8.18 -14.18
C GLY A 393 -11.86 -6.95 -13.31
N LEU A 394 -10.98 -6.70 -12.34
CA LEU A 394 -11.03 -5.52 -11.49
C LEU A 394 -10.40 -4.32 -12.21
N PRO A 395 -11.00 -3.13 -12.14
CA PRO A 395 -10.51 -1.95 -12.84
C PRO A 395 -9.28 -1.35 -12.13
N PRO A 396 -8.31 -0.78 -12.86
CA PRO A 396 -7.09 -0.22 -12.28
C PRO A 396 -7.32 0.89 -11.25
N GLU A 397 -8.42 1.61 -11.34
CA GLU A 397 -8.77 2.70 -10.42
C GLU A 397 -8.97 2.24 -8.97
N ILE A 398 -9.26 0.94 -8.77
CA ILE A 398 -9.45 0.38 -7.41
C ILE A 398 -8.24 -0.39 -6.87
N TYR A 399 -7.13 -0.53 -7.60
CA TYR A 399 -5.98 -1.31 -7.12
C TYR A 399 -5.34 -0.72 -5.85
N THR A 400 -5.07 0.60 -5.85
CA THR A 400 -4.57 1.27 -4.64
C THR A 400 -5.63 1.32 -3.52
N PRO A 401 -6.91 1.58 -3.78
CA PRO A 401 -7.99 1.37 -2.81
C PRO A 401 -8.06 -0.03 -2.20
N LEU A 402 -7.86 -1.10 -2.97
CA LEU A 402 -7.78 -2.48 -2.45
C LEU A 402 -6.61 -2.65 -1.48
N PHE A 403 -5.47 -2.05 -1.81
CA PHE A 403 -4.34 -2.02 -0.90
C PHE A 403 -4.67 -1.27 0.41
N ALA A 404 -5.39 -0.15 0.33
CA ALA A 404 -5.87 0.57 1.52
C ALA A 404 -6.85 -0.28 2.34
N MET A 405 -7.77 -0.99 1.67
CA MET A 405 -8.74 -1.90 2.30
C MET A 405 -8.07 -3.02 3.10
N ALA A 406 -6.96 -3.55 2.61
CA ALA A 406 -6.16 -4.51 3.34
C ALA A 406 -5.39 -3.84 4.50
N ARG A 407 -4.68 -2.75 4.20
CA ARG A 407 -3.73 -2.12 5.12
C ARG A 407 -4.38 -1.34 6.26
N ILE A 408 -5.68 -1.02 6.19
CA ILE A 408 -6.39 -0.36 7.30
C ILE A 408 -6.24 -1.14 8.61
N VAL A 409 -6.18 -2.47 8.55
CA VAL A 409 -5.97 -3.34 9.72
C VAL A 409 -4.63 -3.05 10.38
N GLY A 410 -3.53 -3.04 9.59
CA GLY A 410 -2.21 -2.70 10.09
C GLY A 410 -2.13 -1.27 10.61
N TRP A 411 -2.74 -0.30 9.93
CA TRP A 411 -2.76 1.09 10.38
C TRP A 411 -3.44 1.26 11.73
N THR A 412 -4.61 0.66 11.91
CA THR A 412 -5.37 0.74 13.16
C THR A 412 -4.68 0.00 14.29
N ALA A 413 -4.10 -1.17 14.04
CA ALA A 413 -3.30 -1.90 15.02
C ALA A 413 -2.09 -1.06 15.50
N HIS A 414 -1.33 -0.46 14.56
CA HIS A 414 -0.21 0.41 14.90
C HIS A 414 -0.62 1.69 15.62
N ARG A 415 -1.80 2.25 15.33
CA ARG A 415 -2.34 3.38 16.06
C ARG A 415 -2.69 3.00 17.51
N ILE A 416 -3.36 1.85 17.71
CA ILE A 416 -3.67 1.34 19.04
C ILE A 416 -2.37 1.13 19.82
N GLU A 417 -1.35 0.53 19.22
CA GLU A 417 -0.05 0.33 19.87
C GLU A 417 0.60 1.67 20.23
N GLU A 418 0.66 2.64 19.30
CA GLU A 418 1.28 3.96 19.51
C GLU A 418 0.65 4.73 20.66
N LEU A 419 -0.65 4.57 20.87
CA LEU A 419 -1.39 5.28 21.92
C LEU A 419 -1.43 4.54 23.26
N ASN A 420 -0.98 3.28 23.32
CA ASN A 420 -1.14 2.44 24.52
C ASN A 420 0.17 1.97 25.19
N PHE A 421 1.35 2.26 24.63
CA PHE A 421 2.60 1.95 25.36
C PHE A 421 3.01 3.05 26.35
N GLU A 422 3.72 2.65 27.41
CA GLU A 422 4.22 3.59 28.41
C GLU A 422 5.36 4.44 27.84
N GLY A 423 5.48 5.68 28.32
CA GLY A 423 6.56 6.59 27.91
C GLY A 423 6.48 7.14 26.48
N ARG A 424 5.31 7.01 25.83
CA ARG A 424 5.06 7.56 24.50
C ARG A 424 5.39 9.05 24.39
N ARG A 425 5.96 9.45 23.27
CA ARG A 425 6.33 10.84 22.99
C ARG A 425 5.94 11.18 21.55
N ILE A 426 5.78 12.48 21.29
CA ILE A 426 5.61 12.98 19.92
C ILE A 426 6.85 12.62 19.11
N ILE A 427 6.65 11.98 17.96
CA ILE A 427 7.72 11.62 17.02
C ILE A 427 8.20 12.91 16.33
N ARG A 428 9.42 13.36 16.67
CA ARG A 428 10.01 14.61 16.17
C ARG A 428 11.46 14.39 15.75
N PRO A 429 11.75 14.26 14.46
CA PRO A 429 13.13 14.22 13.97
C PRO A 429 13.77 15.61 14.07
N ALA A 430 15.11 15.65 14.12
CA ALA A 430 15.88 16.88 14.04
C ALA A 430 16.14 17.26 12.57
N TYR A 431 16.09 18.56 12.28
CA TYR A 431 16.49 19.14 11.00
C TYR A 431 17.62 20.15 11.21
N LYS A 432 18.64 20.10 10.33
CA LYS A 432 19.73 21.09 10.32
C LYS A 432 19.38 22.22 9.34
N ASN A 433 19.24 23.45 9.85
CA ASN A 433 19.20 24.61 9.00
C ASN A 433 20.60 24.86 8.41
N VAL A 434 20.67 25.08 7.10
CA VAL A 434 21.90 25.30 6.34
C VAL A 434 22.00 26.72 5.79
N LEU A 435 21.07 27.62 6.14
CA LEU A 435 21.16 29.03 5.81
C LEU A 435 21.93 29.78 6.90
N GLU A 436 22.65 30.81 6.48
CA GLU A 436 23.24 31.79 7.40
C GLU A 436 22.16 32.73 7.91
N GLU A 437 22.40 33.33 9.07
CA GLU A 437 21.54 34.36 9.61
C GLU A 437 21.64 35.61 8.74
N VAL A 438 20.49 36.19 8.39
CA VAL A 438 20.40 37.40 7.60
C VAL A 438 19.62 38.49 8.40
N VAL A 439 20.02 39.74 8.21
CA VAL A 439 19.35 40.86 8.83
C VAL A 439 18.05 41.15 8.10
N TYR A 440 16.97 41.31 8.87
CA TYR A 440 15.69 41.77 8.31
C TYR A 440 15.75 43.27 8.01
N HIS A 441 15.46 43.65 6.77
CA HIS A 441 15.32 45.02 6.34
C HIS A 441 13.83 45.37 6.21
N PRO A 442 13.40 46.59 6.65
CA PRO A 442 12.05 47.11 6.44
C PRO A 442 11.69 47.13 4.95
N LEU A 443 10.37 47.12 4.67
CA LEU A 443 9.89 47.05 3.28
C LEU A 443 10.40 48.21 2.40
N GLU A 444 10.56 49.37 2.99
CA GLU A 444 11.03 50.63 2.33
C GLU A 444 12.52 50.58 1.99
N GLU A 445 13.29 49.65 2.59
CA GLU A 445 14.74 49.49 2.41
C GLU A 445 15.13 48.32 1.48
N ARG A 446 14.18 47.70 0.85
CA ARG A 446 14.37 46.47 -0.01
C ARG A 446 14.36 46.80 -1.48
#